data_6ee1a9d2e024e490eb2622dc4b5e4aa6
#
_entry.id   6ee1a9d2e024e490eb2622dc4b5e4aa6
#
_cell.length_a   1.000
_cell.length_b   1.000
_cell.length_c   1.000
_cell.angle_alpha   90.00
_cell.angle_beta   90.00
_cell.angle_gamma   90.00
#
_symmetry.space_group_name_H-M   'P 1'
#
loop_
_entity.id
_entity.type
_entity.pdbx_description
1 polymer ?
#
loop_
_entity_poly.entity_id
_entity_poly.type
_entity_poly.pdbx_seq_one_letter_code
_entity_poly.pdbx_strand_id
1 'polypeptide(L)'
;ERSYQKAKEQIRRSLDRLCTDQLDLIQLHALIHPDEWEQALSSGGALEAAIEAREEGLVRFIGVTGHGWNVAAMHKRSLQRFNFDSVLMPWNYFASQHSTYAPDFFETWNLCTEKDVAVQTIKSIARGPWAAGAEKTYKTWYEPLEVEEDIARAVGWLLSHKGLFLNSVGEVKLLPAVFRAASQKPEKPAKEEMEALSEKMGLASIFGL
;
A
#
# COMPACT_ATOMS: atom_id res chain seq x y z
N GLU A 1 -11.69 -4.62 11.37
CA GLU A 1 -12.52 -5.69 11.90
C GLU A 1 -12.32 -7.00 11.11
N ARG A 2 -12.58 -8.18 11.74
CA ARG A 2 -12.36 -9.49 11.12
C ARG A 2 -13.65 -10.32 11.01
N SER A 3 -14.63 -10.10 11.89
CA SER A 3 -15.92 -10.80 11.85
C SER A 3 -16.93 -10.12 10.94
N TYR A 4 -17.83 -10.89 10.35
CA TYR A 4 -18.90 -10.43 9.45
C TYR A 4 -19.72 -9.30 10.07
N GLN A 5 -20.27 -9.50 11.27
CA GLN A 5 -21.16 -8.52 11.89
C GLN A 5 -20.48 -7.16 12.10
N LYS A 6 -19.27 -7.17 12.66
CA LYS A 6 -18.51 -5.91 12.89
C LYS A 6 -18.05 -5.24 11.59
N ALA A 7 -17.70 -6.02 10.57
CA ALA A 7 -17.36 -5.48 9.27
C ALA A 7 -18.55 -4.83 8.59
N LYS A 8 -19.72 -5.48 8.62
CA LYS A 8 -20.98 -4.93 8.10
C LYS A 8 -21.35 -3.60 8.75
N GLU A 9 -21.30 -3.54 10.08
CA GLU A 9 -21.54 -2.30 10.84
C GLU A 9 -20.51 -1.20 10.47
N GLN A 10 -19.25 -1.56 10.28
CA GLN A 10 -18.20 -0.61 9.91
C GLN A 10 -18.40 -0.06 8.49
N ILE A 11 -18.81 -0.88 7.53
CA ILE A 11 -19.10 -0.45 6.16
C ILE A 11 -20.21 0.60 6.19
N ARG A 12 -21.35 0.31 6.83
CA ARG A 12 -22.48 1.23 6.92
C ARG A 12 -22.10 2.54 7.61
N ARG A 13 -21.40 2.45 8.73
CA ARG A 13 -20.87 3.63 9.43
C ARG A 13 -19.91 4.45 8.58
N SER A 14 -19.16 3.82 7.67
CA SER A 14 -18.26 4.55 6.75
C SER A 14 -19.07 5.32 5.71
N LEU A 15 -20.12 4.76 5.15
CA LEU A 15 -21.04 5.44 4.25
C LEU A 15 -21.69 6.65 4.92
N ASP A 16 -22.21 6.48 6.14
CA ASP A 16 -22.81 7.57 6.93
C ASP A 16 -21.82 8.71 7.17
N ARG A 17 -20.57 8.38 7.57
CA ARG A 17 -19.55 9.40 7.86
C ARG A 17 -19.04 10.14 6.61
N LEU A 18 -19.04 9.46 5.48
CA LEU A 18 -18.65 10.03 4.19
C LEU A 18 -19.82 10.75 3.50
N CYS A 19 -21.03 10.65 4.06
CA CYS A 19 -22.25 11.21 3.49
C CYS A 19 -22.44 10.75 2.02
N THR A 20 -22.29 9.46 1.77
CA THR A 20 -22.44 8.84 0.44
C THR A 20 -23.19 7.54 0.53
N ASP A 21 -23.88 7.19 -0.55
CA ASP A 21 -24.64 5.94 -0.66
C ASP A 21 -23.79 4.78 -1.20
N GLN A 22 -22.62 5.06 -1.78
CA GLN A 22 -21.76 4.05 -2.39
C GLN A 22 -20.28 4.40 -2.21
N LEU A 23 -19.44 3.36 -2.04
CA LEU A 23 -17.98 3.42 -2.08
C LEU A 23 -17.47 2.78 -3.37
N ASP A 24 -16.46 3.40 -4.00
CA ASP A 24 -15.79 2.75 -5.13
C ASP A 24 -14.99 1.53 -4.69
N LEU A 25 -14.25 1.63 -3.61
CA LEU A 25 -13.39 0.56 -3.12
C LEU A 25 -13.43 0.44 -1.61
N ILE A 26 -13.64 -0.78 -1.12
CA ILE A 26 -13.37 -1.15 0.26
C ILE A 26 -12.19 -2.11 0.32
N GLN A 27 -11.34 -1.97 1.34
CA GLN A 27 -10.18 -2.84 1.50
C GLN A 27 -10.15 -3.47 2.90
N LEU A 28 -9.94 -4.79 2.94
CA LEU A 28 -9.68 -5.50 4.18
C LEU A 28 -8.28 -5.12 4.66
N HIS A 29 -8.21 -4.40 5.79
CA HIS A 29 -7.00 -3.74 6.24
C HIS A 29 -6.04 -4.67 6.99
N ALA A 30 -4.75 -4.63 6.62
CA ALA A 30 -3.64 -5.28 7.33
C ALA A 30 -3.81 -6.80 7.54
N LEU A 31 -4.17 -7.54 6.50
CA LEU A 31 -4.25 -9.00 6.53
C LEU A 31 -2.88 -9.66 6.34
N ILE A 32 -2.01 -9.51 7.35
CA ILE A 32 -0.64 -10.02 7.36
C ILE A 32 -0.39 -11.11 8.41
N HIS A 33 -1.29 -11.26 9.37
CA HIS A 33 -1.23 -12.30 10.40
C HIS A 33 -2.11 -13.49 9.99
N PRO A 34 -1.57 -14.72 9.94
CA PRO A 34 -2.31 -15.90 9.45
C PRO A 34 -3.65 -16.13 10.13
N ASP A 35 -3.72 -15.97 11.46
CA ASP A 35 -4.95 -16.21 12.23
C ASP A 35 -6.03 -15.16 11.90
N GLU A 36 -5.64 -13.88 11.83
CA GLU A 36 -6.54 -12.80 11.44
C GLU A 36 -6.98 -12.92 9.97
N TRP A 37 -6.07 -13.38 9.11
CA TRP A 37 -6.33 -13.63 7.70
C TRP A 37 -7.36 -14.77 7.55
N GLU A 38 -7.18 -15.87 8.25
CA GLU A 38 -8.13 -16.97 8.23
C GLU A 38 -9.50 -16.54 8.75
N GLN A 39 -9.54 -15.83 9.88
CA GLN A 39 -10.81 -15.31 10.43
C GLN A 39 -11.53 -14.39 9.45
N ALA A 40 -10.81 -13.48 8.79
CA ALA A 40 -11.40 -12.50 7.89
C ALA A 40 -11.92 -13.12 6.58
N LEU A 41 -11.29 -14.19 6.09
CA LEU A 41 -11.60 -14.79 4.79
C LEU A 41 -12.41 -16.11 4.88
N SER A 42 -12.71 -16.59 6.10
CA SER A 42 -13.56 -17.74 6.33
C SER A 42 -15.04 -17.35 6.40
N SER A 43 -15.93 -18.34 6.46
CA SER A 43 -17.37 -18.12 6.69
C SER A 43 -17.59 -17.37 7.99
N GLY A 44 -18.46 -16.37 7.98
CA GLY A 44 -18.69 -15.44 9.08
C GLY A 44 -17.58 -14.38 9.23
N GLY A 45 -16.66 -14.28 8.26
CA GLY A 45 -15.59 -13.31 8.24
C GLY A 45 -15.94 -11.98 7.56
N ALA A 46 -15.00 -11.04 7.63
CA ALA A 46 -15.17 -9.70 7.07
C ALA A 46 -15.33 -9.68 5.54
N LEU A 47 -14.77 -10.66 4.83
CA LEU A 47 -14.93 -10.79 3.39
C LEU A 47 -16.38 -11.04 2.99
N GLU A 48 -17.11 -11.87 3.75
CA GLU A 48 -18.53 -12.13 3.50
C GLU A 48 -19.37 -10.85 3.60
N ALA A 49 -19.09 -9.99 4.59
CA ALA A 49 -19.74 -8.69 4.71
C ALA A 49 -19.39 -7.73 3.54
N ALA A 50 -18.17 -7.79 3.03
CA ALA A 50 -17.77 -6.99 1.86
C ALA A 50 -18.43 -7.48 0.57
N ILE A 51 -18.59 -8.79 0.40
CA ILE A 51 -19.30 -9.41 -0.73
C ILE A 51 -20.78 -9.00 -0.69
N GLU A 52 -21.45 -9.13 0.46
CA GLU A 52 -22.83 -8.70 0.63
C GLU A 52 -23.00 -7.21 0.31
N ALA A 53 -22.12 -6.36 0.83
CA ALA A 53 -22.15 -4.92 0.54
C ALA A 53 -21.99 -4.62 -0.96
N ARG A 54 -21.21 -5.41 -1.69
CA ARG A 54 -21.10 -5.32 -3.15
C ARG A 54 -22.40 -5.75 -3.86
N GLU A 55 -23.01 -6.83 -3.40
CA GLU A 55 -24.30 -7.32 -3.93
C GLU A 55 -25.44 -6.33 -3.67
N GLU A 56 -25.42 -5.64 -2.51
CA GLU A 56 -26.34 -4.55 -2.18
C GLU A 56 -26.07 -3.25 -2.97
N GLY A 57 -24.98 -3.17 -3.72
CA GLY A 57 -24.57 -1.97 -4.48
C GLY A 57 -23.94 -0.86 -3.64
N LEU A 58 -23.62 -1.14 -2.37
CA LEU A 58 -22.97 -0.17 -1.45
C LEU A 58 -21.49 -0.03 -1.71
N VAL A 59 -20.87 -1.01 -2.38
CA VAL A 59 -19.43 -1.06 -2.71
C VAL A 59 -19.26 -1.59 -4.12
N ARG A 60 -18.36 -1.01 -4.92
CA ARG A 60 -18.07 -1.49 -6.29
C ARG A 60 -16.97 -2.53 -6.30
N PHE A 61 -15.85 -2.25 -5.63
CA PHE A 61 -14.64 -3.07 -5.66
C PHE A 61 -14.20 -3.47 -4.24
N ILE A 62 -13.58 -4.64 -4.14
CA ILE A 62 -13.08 -5.20 -2.88
C ILE A 62 -11.58 -5.45 -3.01
N GLY A 63 -10.79 -4.88 -2.11
CA GLY A 63 -9.35 -5.05 -2.09
C GLY A 63 -8.82 -5.54 -0.74
N VAL A 64 -7.52 -5.73 -0.69
CA VAL A 64 -6.79 -6.10 0.52
C VAL A 64 -5.56 -5.24 0.71
N THR A 65 -5.25 -4.89 1.96
CA THR A 65 -4.08 -4.09 2.29
C THR A 65 -3.19 -4.76 3.32
N GLY A 66 -1.95 -4.31 3.39
CA GLY A 66 -1.05 -4.73 4.46
C GLY A 66 0.25 -3.95 4.50
N HIS A 67 1.02 -4.25 5.54
CA HIS A 67 2.33 -3.66 5.83
C HIS A 67 3.29 -4.77 6.25
N GLY A 68 4.59 -4.47 6.28
CA GLY A 68 5.61 -5.43 6.71
C GLY A 68 6.13 -6.30 5.58
N TRP A 69 7.15 -7.11 5.91
CA TRP A 69 7.91 -7.86 4.91
C TRP A 69 7.21 -9.13 4.41
N ASN A 70 6.16 -9.58 5.07
CA ASN A 70 5.37 -10.74 4.66
C ASN A 70 4.13 -10.39 3.83
N VAL A 71 3.82 -9.10 3.65
CA VAL A 71 2.55 -8.67 3.07
C VAL A 71 2.36 -9.16 1.63
N ALA A 72 3.42 -9.15 0.82
CA ALA A 72 3.33 -9.61 -0.56
C ALA A 72 2.97 -11.10 -0.64
N ALA A 73 3.65 -11.95 0.13
CA ALA A 73 3.33 -13.38 0.23
C ALA A 73 1.90 -13.62 0.73
N MET A 74 1.46 -12.85 1.74
CA MET A 74 0.08 -12.94 2.26
C MET A 74 -0.96 -12.48 1.24
N HIS A 75 -0.67 -11.45 0.42
CA HIS A 75 -1.57 -11.01 -0.63
C HIS A 75 -1.63 -12.01 -1.80
N LYS A 76 -0.52 -12.66 -2.17
CA LYS A 76 -0.53 -13.79 -3.10
C LYS A 76 -1.48 -14.89 -2.62
N ARG A 77 -1.39 -15.25 -1.34
CA ARG A 77 -2.30 -16.21 -0.70
C ARG A 77 -3.77 -15.73 -0.72
N SER A 78 -4.01 -14.43 -0.48
CA SER A 78 -5.34 -13.84 -0.55
C SER A 78 -5.96 -13.94 -1.94
N LEU A 79 -5.17 -13.67 -3.01
CA LEU A 79 -5.59 -13.78 -4.40
C LEU A 79 -5.87 -15.23 -4.86
N GLN A 80 -5.35 -16.21 -4.15
CA GLN A 80 -5.70 -17.63 -4.35
C GLN A 80 -7.02 -18.01 -3.67
N ARG A 81 -7.40 -17.28 -2.62
CA ARG A 81 -8.63 -17.54 -1.84
C ARG A 81 -9.85 -16.82 -2.41
N PHE A 82 -9.68 -15.61 -2.94
CA PHE A 82 -10.74 -14.76 -3.46
C PHE A 82 -10.22 -13.86 -4.59
N ASN A 83 -11.09 -13.55 -5.55
CA ASN A 83 -10.76 -12.62 -6.63
C ASN A 83 -10.93 -11.16 -6.15
N PHE A 84 -9.91 -10.64 -5.47
CA PHE A 84 -9.84 -9.25 -5.10
C PHE A 84 -9.61 -8.37 -6.33
N ASP A 85 -10.18 -7.17 -6.32
CA ASP A 85 -10.03 -6.18 -7.38
C ASP A 85 -8.75 -5.35 -7.21
N SER A 86 -8.23 -5.25 -5.98
CA SER A 86 -6.96 -4.56 -5.71
C SER A 86 -6.18 -5.16 -4.54
N VAL A 87 -4.85 -5.00 -4.61
CA VAL A 87 -3.95 -5.21 -3.47
C VAL A 87 -3.22 -3.90 -3.18
N LEU A 88 -2.92 -3.65 -1.89
CA LEU A 88 -2.10 -2.51 -1.48
C LEU A 88 -0.97 -3.00 -0.59
N MET A 89 0.28 -2.70 -0.99
CA MET A 89 1.49 -3.12 -0.29
C MET A 89 2.61 -2.08 -0.43
N PRO A 90 3.57 -2.03 0.50
CA PRO A 90 4.71 -1.11 0.40
C PRO A 90 5.58 -1.39 -0.81
N TRP A 91 5.99 -0.34 -1.53
CA TRP A 91 7.01 -0.44 -2.56
C TRP A 91 7.79 0.85 -2.70
N ASN A 92 9.10 0.75 -2.57
CA ASN A 92 10.06 1.83 -2.79
C ASN A 92 11.42 1.22 -3.14
N TYR A 93 12.42 2.06 -3.42
CA TYR A 93 13.74 1.59 -3.81
C TYR A 93 14.38 0.68 -2.75
N PHE A 94 14.30 1.04 -1.45
CA PHE A 94 14.83 0.20 -0.38
C PHE A 94 14.15 -1.18 -0.33
N ALA A 95 12.83 -1.21 -0.40
CA ALA A 95 12.06 -2.46 -0.39
C ALA A 95 12.42 -3.37 -1.58
N SER A 96 12.76 -2.78 -2.73
CA SER A 96 13.18 -3.54 -3.93
C SER A 96 14.56 -4.21 -3.79
N GLN A 97 15.35 -3.81 -2.79
CA GLN A 97 16.65 -4.43 -2.48
C GLN A 97 16.54 -5.51 -1.39
N HIS A 98 15.35 -5.69 -0.79
CA HIS A 98 15.16 -6.65 0.29
C HIS A 98 15.09 -8.08 -0.27
N SER A 99 16.00 -8.96 0.21
CA SER A 99 16.26 -10.28 -0.39
C SER A 99 15.06 -11.23 -0.42
N THR A 100 14.13 -11.12 0.52
CA THR A 100 12.92 -11.95 0.57
C THR A 100 11.69 -11.22 0.07
N TYR A 101 11.52 -9.95 0.43
CA TYR A 101 10.33 -9.17 0.07
C TYR A 101 10.24 -8.88 -1.43
N ALA A 102 11.35 -8.52 -2.08
CA ALA A 102 11.32 -8.16 -3.49
C ALA A 102 10.88 -9.33 -4.40
N PRO A 103 11.39 -10.57 -4.24
CA PRO A 103 10.86 -11.72 -4.95
C PRO A 103 9.35 -11.92 -4.74
N ASP A 104 8.87 -11.91 -3.48
CA ASP A 104 7.46 -12.07 -3.16
C ASP A 104 6.59 -10.96 -3.77
N PHE A 105 7.10 -9.71 -3.79
CA PHE A 105 6.43 -8.58 -4.42
C PHE A 105 6.27 -8.82 -5.92
N PHE A 106 7.32 -9.20 -6.63
CA PHE A 106 7.27 -9.45 -8.07
C PHE A 106 6.36 -10.62 -8.42
N GLU A 107 6.40 -11.71 -7.65
CA GLU A 107 5.48 -12.84 -7.86
C GLU A 107 4.01 -12.42 -7.67
N THR A 108 3.73 -11.63 -6.64
CA THR A 108 2.38 -11.12 -6.37
C THR A 108 1.93 -10.14 -7.45
N TRP A 109 2.82 -9.26 -7.91
CA TRP A 109 2.53 -8.32 -8.99
C TRP A 109 2.26 -9.03 -10.32
N ASN A 110 3.05 -10.05 -10.66
CA ASN A 110 2.81 -10.89 -11.84
C ASN A 110 1.43 -11.55 -11.77
N LEU A 111 1.09 -12.15 -10.64
CA LEU A 111 -0.24 -12.75 -10.41
C LEU A 111 -1.37 -11.71 -10.54
N CYS A 112 -1.16 -10.49 -10.02
CA CYS A 112 -2.11 -9.40 -10.18
C CYS A 112 -2.30 -9.01 -11.65
N THR A 113 -1.21 -8.96 -12.43
CA THR A 113 -1.25 -8.66 -13.85
C THR A 113 -2.03 -9.74 -14.63
N GLU A 114 -1.81 -11.01 -14.32
CA GLU A 114 -2.53 -12.14 -14.93
C GLU A 114 -4.03 -12.14 -14.60
N LYS A 115 -4.41 -11.65 -13.42
CA LYS A 115 -5.79 -11.63 -12.92
C LYS A 115 -6.51 -10.29 -13.11
N ASP A 116 -5.89 -9.30 -13.75
CA ASP A 116 -6.41 -7.93 -13.89
C ASP A 116 -6.71 -7.26 -12.53
N VAL A 117 -5.83 -7.45 -11.54
CA VAL A 117 -5.92 -6.89 -10.19
C VAL A 117 -5.05 -5.65 -10.08
N ALA A 118 -5.60 -4.54 -9.61
CA ALA A 118 -4.86 -3.29 -9.42
C ALA A 118 -3.85 -3.39 -8.26
N VAL A 119 -2.59 -2.99 -8.51
CA VAL A 119 -1.54 -2.97 -7.49
C VAL A 119 -1.30 -1.53 -7.02
N GLN A 120 -1.80 -1.20 -5.85
CA GLN A 120 -1.56 0.06 -5.17
C GLN A 120 -0.30 -0.03 -4.30
N THR A 121 0.54 0.98 -4.37
CA THR A 121 1.78 1.02 -3.60
C THR A 121 1.80 2.17 -2.62
N ILE A 122 2.40 1.95 -1.46
CA ILE A 122 2.59 2.94 -0.39
C ILE A 122 4.06 3.04 0.00
N LYS A 123 4.40 4.08 0.76
CA LYS A 123 5.75 4.32 1.31
C LYS A 123 6.80 4.70 0.25
N SER A 124 6.39 5.22 -0.89
CA SER A 124 7.29 5.63 -1.98
C SER A 124 8.40 6.57 -1.55
N ILE A 125 8.11 7.53 -0.66
CA ILE A 125 9.05 8.52 -0.15
C ILE A 125 9.47 8.26 1.31
N ALA A 126 9.34 7.02 1.81
CA ALA A 126 9.82 6.69 3.14
C ALA A 126 11.37 6.60 3.14
N ARG A 127 12.00 7.35 4.05
CA ARG A 127 13.43 7.31 4.31
C ARG A 127 13.79 6.19 5.27
N GLY A 128 13.12 6.14 6.42
CA GLY A 128 13.42 5.19 7.48
C GLY A 128 12.57 5.43 8.73
N PRO A 129 12.85 4.74 9.83
CA PRO A 129 12.22 5.04 11.10
C PRO A 129 12.71 6.38 11.64
N TRP A 130 11.87 7.10 12.37
CA TRP A 130 12.32 8.24 13.16
C TRP A 130 13.40 7.78 14.15
N ALA A 131 14.47 8.55 14.29
CA ALA A 131 15.49 8.28 15.30
C ALA A 131 14.87 8.29 16.70
N ALA A 132 15.38 7.44 17.59
CA ALA A 132 14.87 7.37 18.96
C ALA A 132 15.02 8.74 19.65
N GLY A 133 13.90 9.26 20.17
CA GLY A 133 13.86 10.57 20.83
C GLY A 133 13.87 11.79 19.90
N ALA A 134 13.89 11.61 18.58
CA ALA A 134 13.81 12.72 17.63
C ALA A 134 12.43 13.39 17.67
N GLU A 135 12.42 14.72 17.55
CA GLU A 135 11.18 15.47 17.31
C GLU A 135 10.68 15.17 15.88
N LYS A 136 9.43 14.73 15.80
CA LYS A 136 8.82 14.43 14.50
C LYS A 136 8.34 15.71 13.84
N THR A 137 8.98 16.09 12.75
CA THR A 137 8.63 17.27 11.95
C THR A 137 7.40 17.06 11.06
N TYR A 138 7.02 15.78 10.83
CA TYR A 138 5.86 15.35 10.06
C TYR A 138 4.97 14.38 10.85
N LYS A 139 3.71 14.28 10.43
CA LYS A 139 2.72 13.39 11.07
C LYS A 139 2.87 11.91 10.68
N THR A 140 3.78 11.59 9.75
CA THR A 140 4.05 10.21 9.36
C THR A 140 4.73 9.46 10.50
N TRP A 141 4.41 8.17 10.67
CA TRP A 141 5.06 7.31 11.67
C TRP A 141 6.50 6.91 11.29
N TYR A 142 6.89 7.19 10.07
CA TYR A 142 8.24 7.05 9.52
C TYR A 142 8.77 8.42 9.09
N GLU A 143 10.08 8.56 8.99
CA GLU A 143 10.74 9.76 8.46
C GLU A 143 10.63 9.76 6.94
N PRO A 144 10.02 10.78 6.32
CA PRO A 144 9.93 10.88 4.87
C PRO A 144 11.14 11.58 4.25
N LEU A 145 11.31 11.44 2.92
CA LEU A 145 12.11 12.36 2.13
C LEU A 145 11.44 13.74 2.12
N GLU A 146 12.24 14.81 2.22
CA GLU A 146 11.76 16.20 2.33
C GLU A 146 12.18 17.06 1.14
N VAL A 147 13.37 16.77 0.59
CA VAL A 147 13.96 17.52 -0.52
C VAL A 147 13.24 17.16 -1.81
N GLU A 148 12.81 18.19 -2.54
CA GLU A 148 11.96 18.02 -3.73
C GLU A 148 12.61 17.15 -4.81
N GLU A 149 13.92 17.29 -5.04
CA GLU A 149 14.65 16.47 -6.00
C GLU A 149 14.73 15.00 -5.59
N ASP A 150 14.85 14.73 -4.28
CA ASP A 150 14.90 13.37 -3.75
C ASP A 150 13.52 12.71 -3.81
N ILE A 151 12.46 13.47 -3.54
CA ILE A 151 11.07 13.06 -3.75
C ILE A 151 10.82 12.76 -5.23
N ALA A 152 11.29 13.63 -6.13
CA ALA A 152 11.11 13.45 -7.57
C ALA A 152 11.80 12.15 -8.07
N ARG A 153 13.01 11.84 -7.60
CA ARG A 153 13.69 10.58 -7.91
C ARG A 153 12.92 9.37 -7.39
N ALA A 154 12.49 9.40 -6.14
CA ALA A 154 11.74 8.28 -5.54
C ALA A 154 10.40 8.02 -6.24
N VAL A 155 9.66 9.08 -6.54
CA VAL A 155 8.38 9.03 -7.28
C VAL A 155 8.61 8.57 -8.72
N GLY A 156 9.63 9.12 -9.41
CA GLY A 156 9.99 8.74 -10.77
C GLY A 156 10.39 7.28 -10.88
N TRP A 157 11.19 6.81 -9.93
CA TRP A 157 11.56 5.40 -9.86
C TRP A 157 10.32 4.50 -9.72
N LEU A 158 9.40 4.82 -8.82
CA LEU A 158 8.19 4.03 -8.63
C LEU A 158 7.31 4.05 -9.87
N LEU A 159 7.01 5.22 -10.43
CA LEU A 159 6.13 5.38 -11.57
C LEU A 159 6.72 4.85 -12.89
N SER A 160 8.03 4.57 -12.93
CA SER A 160 8.64 3.85 -14.06
C SER A 160 8.18 2.39 -14.17
N HIS A 161 7.59 1.84 -13.11
CA HIS A 161 7.02 0.50 -13.09
C HIS A 161 5.58 0.55 -13.59
N LYS A 162 5.38 0.24 -14.87
CA LYS A 162 4.03 0.27 -15.50
C LYS A 162 3.07 -0.68 -14.80
N GLY A 163 1.86 -0.19 -14.47
CA GLY A 163 0.82 -0.98 -13.79
C GLY A 163 0.85 -0.88 -12.27
N LEU A 164 1.80 -0.15 -11.68
CA LEU A 164 1.75 0.21 -10.27
C LEU A 164 1.09 1.57 -10.07
N PHE A 165 0.21 1.65 -9.08
CA PHE A 165 -0.43 2.89 -8.65
C PHE A 165 0.25 3.43 -7.41
N LEU A 166 0.66 4.69 -7.44
CA LEU A 166 1.25 5.38 -6.30
C LEU A 166 0.15 5.95 -5.41
N ASN A 167 0.01 5.43 -4.19
CA ASN A 167 -0.74 6.09 -3.14
C ASN A 167 0.22 7.04 -2.41
N SER A 168 -0.13 8.31 -2.39
CA SER A 168 0.71 9.35 -1.85
C SER A 168 0.92 9.26 -0.33
N VAL A 169 1.87 10.04 0.17
CA VAL A 169 2.13 10.19 1.61
C VAL A 169 0.96 10.86 2.32
N GLY A 170 0.65 10.42 3.54
CA GLY A 170 -0.38 11.02 4.40
C GLY A 170 0.09 12.30 5.13
N GLU A 171 0.97 13.10 4.49
CA GLU A 171 1.48 14.37 5.02
C GLU A 171 1.21 15.50 4.02
N VAL A 172 0.29 16.39 4.38
CA VAL A 172 -0.19 17.46 3.49
C VAL A 172 0.93 18.36 3.00
N LYS A 173 1.93 18.64 3.83
CA LYS A 173 3.06 19.51 3.47
C LYS A 173 3.92 18.95 2.33
N LEU A 174 3.95 17.64 2.16
CA LEU A 174 4.76 16.96 1.14
C LEU A 174 3.96 16.65 -0.14
N LEU A 175 2.62 16.69 -0.09
CA LEU A 175 1.77 16.41 -1.25
C LEU A 175 2.11 17.25 -2.49
N PRO A 176 2.36 18.58 -2.38
CA PRO A 176 2.69 19.38 -3.55
C PRO A 176 3.93 18.89 -4.29
N ALA A 177 4.98 18.47 -3.59
CA ALA A 177 6.20 17.94 -4.18
C ALA A 177 5.94 16.59 -4.88
N VAL A 178 5.17 15.69 -4.24
CA VAL A 178 4.78 14.40 -4.83
C VAL A 178 3.94 14.60 -6.09
N PHE A 179 2.97 15.54 -6.07
CA PHE A 179 2.12 15.82 -7.22
C PHE A 179 2.90 16.43 -8.38
N ARG A 180 3.82 17.38 -8.11
CA ARG A 180 4.70 17.92 -9.15
C ARG A 180 5.54 16.82 -9.79
N ALA A 181 6.18 15.98 -8.97
CA ALA A 181 6.98 14.86 -9.45
C ALA A 181 6.16 13.90 -10.33
N ALA A 182 4.97 13.51 -9.90
CA ALA A 182 4.11 12.62 -10.66
C ALA A 182 3.58 13.25 -11.97
N SER A 183 3.27 14.56 -11.96
CA SER A 183 2.72 15.28 -13.13
C SER A 183 3.73 15.49 -14.26
N GLN A 184 5.02 15.52 -13.94
CA GLN A 184 6.09 15.76 -14.92
C GLN A 184 6.40 14.52 -15.77
N LYS A 185 5.70 13.39 -15.58
CA LYS A 185 6.01 12.11 -16.23
C LYS A 185 7.50 11.77 -16.13
N PRO A 186 8.01 11.61 -14.91
CA PRO A 186 9.43 11.50 -14.68
C PRO A 186 10.01 10.31 -15.46
N GLU A 187 11.16 10.51 -16.06
CA GLU A 187 11.96 9.42 -16.60
C GLU A 187 12.41 8.49 -15.47
N LYS A 188 12.64 7.24 -15.80
CA LYS A 188 13.19 6.29 -14.84
C LYS A 188 14.58 6.75 -14.41
N PRO A 189 14.82 7.04 -13.13
CA PRO A 189 16.17 7.38 -12.67
C PRO A 189 17.15 6.23 -12.93
N ALA A 190 18.40 6.57 -13.24
CA ALA A 190 19.46 5.59 -13.39
C ALA A 190 19.67 4.82 -12.06
N LYS A 191 20.23 3.62 -12.17
CA LYS A 191 20.50 2.80 -10.97
C LYS A 191 21.43 3.52 -10.02
N GLU A 192 22.48 4.12 -10.56
CA GLU A 192 23.50 4.88 -9.83
C GLU A 192 22.91 6.09 -9.09
N GLU A 193 21.90 6.74 -9.66
CA GLU A 193 21.20 7.85 -9.01
C GLU A 193 20.39 7.38 -7.80
N MET A 194 19.76 6.20 -7.90
CA MET A 194 19.01 5.62 -6.80
C MET A 194 19.90 5.04 -5.70
N GLU A 195 21.07 4.49 -6.06
CA GLU A 195 22.11 4.08 -5.11
C GLU A 195 22.65 5.29 -4.36
N ALA A 196 23.00 6.35 -5.06
CA ALA A 196 23.47 7.61 -4.45
C ALA A 196 22.40 8.25 -3.54
N LEU A 197 21.13 8.21 -3.94
CA LEU A 197 20.02 8.66 -3.10
C LEU A 197 19.93 7.81 -1.82
N SER A 198 20.02 6.49 -1.96
CA SER A 198 19.94 5.55 -0.84
C SER A 198 21.06 5.78 0.17
N GLU A 199 22.29 5.96 -0.29
CA GLU A 199 23.47 6.28 0.55
C GLU A 199 23.35 7.66 1.20
N LYS A 200 23.08 8.71 0.41
CA LYS A 200 22.93 10.09 0.88
C LYS A 200 21.90 10.23 1.98
N MET A 201 20.75 9.58 1.81
CA MET A 201 19.62 9.70 2.73
C MET A 201 19.64 8.62 3.83
N GLY A 202 20.49 7.62 3.73
CA GLY A 202 20.50 6.48 4.65
C GLY A 202 19.16 5.75 4.63
N LEU A 203 18.67 5.38 3.43
CA LEU A 203 17.38 4.68 3.34
C LEU A 203 17.42 3.38 4.14
N ALA A 204 16.40 3.17 4.96
CA ALA A 204 16.36 2.08 5.91
C ALA A 204 14.97 1.44 6.01
N SER A 205 14.94 0.24 6.60
CA SER A 205 13.67 -0.44 6.88
C SER A 205 12.81 0.37 7.84
N ILE A 206 11.56 0.61 7.46
CA ILE A 206 10.53 1.15 8.36
C ILE A 206 9.74 0.04 9.06
N PHE A 207 10.00 -1.21 8.73
CA PHE A 207 9.45 -2.38 9.39
C PHE A 207 10.56 -3.07 10.20
N GLY A 208 10.20 -3.62 11.34
CA GLY A 208 11.15 -4.43 12.12
C GLY A 208 11.74 -5.58 11.30
N LEU A 209 12.90 -6.11 11.77
CA LEU A 209 13.53 -7.31 11.22
C LEU A 209 12.62 -8.51 11.38
#